data_56d2c34ef51edc18ba6cbb5c6c862ad9
#
_entry.id   56d2c34ef51edc18ba6cbb5c6c862ad9
#
_cell.length_a   1.000
_cell.length_b   1.000
_cell.length_c   1.000
_cell.angle_alpha   90.00
_cell.angle_beta   90.00
_cell.angle_gamma   90.00
#
_symmetry.space_group_name_H-M   'P 1'
#
loop_
_entity.id
_entity.type
_entity.pdbx_description
1 polymer ?
#
loop_
_entity_poly.entity_id
_entity_poly.type
_entity_poly.pdbx_seq_one_letter_code
_entity_poly.pdbx_strand_id
1 'polypeptide(L)'
;MKWCNFFNKISLILQALGCAVLYFVIEAICRHSFTEAWTYMTTRPLVFAYNAAFIFTTMLIVYLFRKRIFWRIFVGSLWLFLGIVNGVLLLNRVTPFTGPDVKNLTDGLSIAKKYLTHTQMTIGAVLLGIAVLILLIILIRSPKYRGKLKYKVNIPLVLVGVLAFGGITQLALEKRVLSNYFGNIAIAYEDYGYPYCLATTIFNTGISAPRDYSKSEIKRIEKSEENLPETKEGSHPNILFLQLESFFDPTLVNYLELSEDPIPNFRKLMKEYSSGYYKVPSVGAGTANTEFESITGMSLHYFGPGEYPYKSILKETTCESAPYVLKNLGYTAHAVHNNEANFYGRRSIFPNLGFDTFTSAEYMKDENQKNPLGWTKDSVLTDEIVKCLDSTEGPDYVYTISVQGHGDYPSEPVLENPEITVSGAPTDELNNKWEYYVNQIHEMDDFVKELTDKLADYPEDVVLVMYGDHLPTMGLTVEDVENKYLFQTEYVMWDNFGLKKKKENLAAYQMAAEVMDRVGIHEGNVFKYHQARRNTKNYQVDLETLQYDLLYGKQYTYDGENPFERTKMRMGIYDTTLDSIQVVSETDHTYYIQGTNFTPSSQVKINGEWYDTVYVNPTKLIITGKELDDF
;
A
#
# COMPACT_ATOMS: atom_id res chain seq x y z
N MET A 1 46.06 -24.05 -25.55
CA MET A 1 45.57 -25.14 -24.67
C MET A 1 45.83 -24.90 -23.19
N LYS A 2 47.04 -24.44 -22.74
CA LYS A 2 47.36 -24.15 -21.32
C LYS A 2 46.43 -23.09 -20.69
N TRP A 3 46.16 -21.99 -21.39
CA TRP A 3 45.27 -20.92 -20.94
C TRP A 3 43.79 -21.37 -20.75
N CYS A 4 43.24 -22.17 -21.68
CA CYS A 4 41.89 -22.70 -21.53
C CYS A 4 41.75 -23.63 -20.31
N ASN A 5 42.77 -24.41 -20.00
CA ASN A 5 42.79 -25.28 -18.84
C ASN A 5 42.91 -24.46 -17.52
N PHE A 6 43.69 -23.38 -17.54
CA PHE A 6 43.80 -22.48 -16.41
C PHE A 6 42.45 -21.80 -16.11
N PHE A 7 41.82 -21.15 -17.10
CA PHE A 7 40.50 -20.52 -16.92
C PHE A 7 39.40 -21.50 -16.55
N ASN A 8 39.45 -22.75 -16.98
CA ASN A 8 38.53 -23.79 -16.54
C ASN A 8 38.71 -24.15 -15.05
N LYS A 9 39.95 -24.14 -14.55
CA LYS A 9 40.23 -24.42 -13.13
C LYS A 9 39.75 -23.33 -12.20
N ILE A 10 39.85 -22.07 -12.61
CA ILE A 10 39.43 -20.90 -11.83
C ILE A 10 38.02 -20.38 -12.19
N SER A 11 37.29 -21.14 -13.01
CA SER A 11 36.00 -20.74 -13.57
C SER A 11 34.95 -20.36 -12.51
N LEU A 12 34.94 -21.04 -11.37
CA LEU A 12 34.04 -20.70 -10.23
C LEU A 12 34.43 -19.35 -9.59
N ILE A 13 35.73 -19.12 -9.41
CA ILE A 13 36.23 -17.87 -8.82
C ILE A 13 35.90 -16.69 -9.75
N LEU A 14 36.18 -16.84 -11.05
CA LEU A 14 35.85 -15.82 -12.05
C LEU A 14 34.34 -15.54 -12.11
N GLN A 15 33.53 -16.60 -11.97
CA GLN A 15 32.07 -16.45 -11.91
C GLN A 15 31.63 -15.70 -10.64
N ALA A 16 32.21 -16.01 -9.48
CA ALA A 16 31.91 -15.32 -8.23
C ALA A 16 32.29 -13.83 -8.30
N LEU A 17 33.48 -13.50 -8.82
CA LEU A 17 33.90 -12.12 -9.03
C LEU A 17 32.98 -11.40 -10.03
N GLY A 18 32.63 -12.06 -11.14
CA GLY A 18 31.68 -11.52 -12.12
C GLY A 18 30.30 -11.25 -11.52
N CYS A 19 29.82 -12.10 -10.62
CA CYS A 19 28.55 -11.89 -9.90
C CYS A 19 28.63 -10.71 -8.92
N ALA A 20 29.76 -10.53 -8.23
CA ALA A 20 29.95 -9.39 -7.35
C ALA A 20 29.96 -8.06 -8.14
N VAL A 21 30.64 -8.02 -9.30
CA VAL A 21 30.62 -6.86 -10.19
C VAL A 21 29.22 -6.60 -10.75
N LEU A 22 28.53 -7.65 -11.21
CA LEU A 22 27.15 -7.54 -11.70
C LEU A 22 26.21 -7.00 -10.62
N TYR A 23 26.33 -7.51 -9.40
CA TYR A 23 25.52 -7.04 -8.29
C TYR A 23 25.80 -5.57 -7.95
N PHE A 24 27.07 -5.17 -7.93
CA PHE A 24 27.44 -3.76 -7.74
C PHE A 24 26.79 -2.86 -8.81
N VAL A 25 26.80 -3.28 -10.08
CA VAL A 25 26.15 -2.53 -11.17
C VAL A 25 24.62 -2.45 -10.95
N ILE A 26 23.99 -3.55 -10.53
CA ILE A 26 22.56 -3.56 -10.21
C ILE A 26 22.27 -2.55 -9.07
N GLU A 27 23.04 -2.57 -7.99
CA GLU A 27 22.84 -1.61 -6.88
C GLU A 27 23.05 -0.16 -7.32
N ALA A 28 24.06 0.10 -8.17
CA ALA A 28 24.28 1.44 -8.72
C ALA A 28 23.10 1.94 -9.57
N ILE A 29 22.45 1.05 -10.31
CA ILE A 29 21.24 1.35 -11.08
C ILE A 29 20.06 1.59 -10.13
N CYS A 30 19.85 0.71 -9.15
CA CYS A 30 18.74 0.81 -8.19
C CYS A 30 18.82 2.06 -7.30
N ARG A 31 20.03 2.50 -6.95
CA ARG A 31 20.27 3.70 -6.13
C ARG A 31 20.49 4.96 -6.96
N HIS A 32 20.50 4.86 -8.29
CA HIS A 32 20.81 5.95 -9.23
C HIS A 32 22.17 6.63 -8.97
N SER A 33 23.06 5.96 -8.23
CA SER A 33 24.34 6.52 -7.75
C SER A 33 25.40 5.44 -7.58
N PHE A 34 26.56 5.63 -8.24
CA PHE A 34 27.74 4.79 -8.01
C PHE A 34 28.35 5.00 -6.62
N THR A 35 28.27 6.21 -6.10
CA THR A 35 28.81 6.55 -4.78
C THR A 35 28.01 5.86 -3.68
N GLU A 36 26.68 5.87 -3.77
CA GLU A 36 25.82 5.18 -2.82
C GLU A 36 25.97 3.67 -2.87
N ALA A 37 26.08 3.09 -4.07
CA ALA A 37 26.36 1.65 -4.20
C ALA A 37 27.71 1.28 -3.58
N TRP A 38 28.73 2.15 -3.70
CA TRP A 38 30.03 1.95 -3.06
C TRP A 38 29.92 2.06 -1.53
N THR A 39 29.21 3.06 -1.04
CA THR A 39 28.96 3.24 0.40
C THR A 39 28.23 2.03 0.97
N TYR A 40 27.15 1.57 0.31
CA TYR A 40 26.43 0.36 0.69
C TYR A 40 27.36 -0.87 0.75
N MET A 41 28.17 -1.10 -0.28
CA MET A 41 29.10 -2.24 -0.32
C MET A 41 30.11 -2.20 0.84
N THR A 42 30.59 -1.01 1.21
CA THR A 42 31.62 -0.84 2.24
C THR A 42 31.06 -0.81 3.66
N THR A 43 29.87 -0.28 3.86
CA THR A 43 29.20 -0.18 5.17
C THR A 43 28.44 -1.48 5.53
N ARG A 44 27.93 -2.22 4.52
CA ARG A 44 27.18 -3.47 4.71
C ARG A 44 27.79 -4.66 3.94
N PRO A 45 29.07 -4.98 4.14
CA PRO A 45 29.81 -5.95 3.30
C PRO A 45 29.24 -7.38 3.36
N LEU A 46 28.64 -7.80 4.48
CA LEU A 46 28.04 -9.12 4.63
C LEU A 46 26.75 -9.25 3.78
N VAL A 47 25.93 -8.21 3.77
CA VAL A 47 24.71 -8.15 2.97
C VAL A 47 25.06 -8.10 1.48
N PHE A 48 26.05 -7.30 1.10
CA PHE A 48 26.56 -7.24 -0.26
C PHE A 48 27.09 -8.63 -0.73
N ALA A 49 27.93 -9.27 0.09
CA ALA A 49 28.45 -10.60 -0.21
C ALA A 49 27.34 -11.65 -0.32
N TYR A 50 26.32 -11.58 0.51
CA TYR A 50 25.16 -12.46 0.45
C TYR A 50 24.40 -12.31 -0.88
N ASN A 51 24.08 -11.10 -1.32
CA ASN A 51 23.37 -10.87 -2.59
C ASN A 51 24.22 -11.26 -3.81
N ALA A 52 25.51 -11.00 -3.79
CA ALA A 52 26.43 -11.50 -4.83
C ALA A 52 26.45 -13.04 -4.86
N ALA A 53 26.44 -13.71 -3.69
CA ALA A 53 26.33 -15.16 -3.58
C ALA A 53 24.96 -15.68 -4.03
N PHE A 54 23.89 -14.92 -3.85
CA PHE A 54 22.56 -15.25 -4.38
C PHE A 54 22.60 -15.35 -5.91
N ILE A 55 23.09 -14.31 -6.58
CA ILE A 55 23.27 -14.29 -8.05
C ILE A 55 24.19 -15.44 -8.49
N PHE A 56 25.31 -15.66 -7.77
CA PHE A 56 26.23 -16.76 -8.05
C PHE A 56 25.53 -18.12 -7.97
N THR A 57 24.69 -18.34 -6.97
CA THR A 57 23.95 -19.61 -6.79
C THR A 57 23.00 -19.86 -7.95
N THR A 58 22.28 -18.83 -8.44
CA THR A 58 21.45 -18.97 -9.64
C THR A 58 22.27 -19.31 -10.89
N MET A 59 23.51 -18.79 -10.98
CA MET A 59 24.42 -19.08 -12.09
C MET A 59 25.04 -20.47 -12.05
N LEU A 60 24.92 -21.25 -10.96
CA LEU A 60 25.42 -22.62 -10.91
C LEU A 60 24.75 -23.55 -11.94
N ILE A 61 23.52 -23.23 -12.34
CA ILE A 61 22.77 -23.95 -13.38
C ILE A 61 23.55 -24.05 -14.72
N VAL A 62 24.44 -23.09 -14.96
CA VAL A 62 25.31 -23.03 -16.18
C VAL A 62 26.14 -24.30 -16.36
N TYR A 63 26.52 -24.97 -15.27
CA TYR A 63 27.33 -26.19 -15.32
C TYR A 63 26.56 -27.41 -15.82
N LEU A 64 25.25 -27.34 -15.96
CA LEU A 64 24.40 -28.38 -16.55
C LEU A 64 24.36 -28.31 -18.09
N PHE A 65 24.86 -27.22 -18.69
CA PHE A 65 24.77 -26.98 -20.12
C PHE A 65 26.13 -26.96 -20.83
N ARG A 66 26.12 -27.28 -22.15
CA ARG A 66 27.34 -27.23 -22.98
C ARG A 66 27.72 -25.81 -23.40
N LYS A 67 26.75 -24.93 -23.62
CA LYS A 67 26.97 -23.52 -24.01
C LYS A 67 27.10 -22.62 -22.80
N ARG A 68 28.09 -22.86 -21.95
CA ARG A 68 28.26 -22.19 -20.63
C ARG A 68 28.39 -20.68 -20.73
N ILE A 69 29.01 -20.15 -21.78
CA ILE A 69 29.14 -18.70 -22.00
C ILE A 69 27.77 -18.08 -22.23
N PHE A 70 26.97 -18.68 -23.12
CA PHE A 70 25.62 -18.21 -23.37
C PHE A 70 24.80 -18.17 -22.07
N TRP A 71 24.79 -19.26 -21.31
CA TRP A 71 23.98 -19.32 -20.09
C TRP A 71 24.45 -18.37 -19.02
N ARG A 72 25.76 -18.06 -18.93
CA ARG A 72 26.23 -17.00 -18.00
C ARG A 72 25.74 -15.62 -18.43
N ILE A 73 25.83 -15.31 -19.71
CA ILE A 73 25.33 -14.04 -20.25
C ILE A 73 23.82 -13.94 -20.06
N PHE A 74 23.09 -15.01 -20.36
CA PHE A 74 21.63 -15.05 -20.22
C PHE A 74 21.17 -14.80 -18.78
N VAL A 75 21.70 -15.55 -17.80
CA VAL A 75 21.34 -15.36 -16.39
C VAL A 75 21.79 -13.99 -15.88
N GLY A 76 22.99 -13.54 -16.28
CA GLY A 76 23.47 -12.20 -15.94
C GLY A 76 22.61 -11.08 -16.54
N SER A 77 22.19 -11.24 -17.81
CA SER A 77 21.28 -10.29 -18.47
C SER A 77 19.89 -10.28 -17.82
N LEU A 78 19.40 -11.42 -17.35
CA LEU A 78 18.13 -11.48 -16.62
C LEU A 78 18.20 -10.69 -15.30
N TRP A 79 19.25 -10.88 -14.51
CA TRP A 79 19.45 -10.10 -13.28
C TRP A 79 19.62 -8.62 -13.56
N LEU A 80 20.41 -8.27 -14.59
CA LEU A 80 20.59 -6.86 -14.99
C LEU A 80 19.25 -6.25 -15.44
N PHE A 81 18.47 -6.97 -16.23
CA PHE A 81 17.14 -6.53 -16.67
C PHE A 81 16.21 -6.26 -15.49
N LEU A 82 16.14 -7.20 -14.53
CA LEU A 82 15.35 -7.00 -13.31
C LEU A 82 15.83 -5.77 -12.50
N GLY A 83 17.16 -5.57 -12.40
CA GLY A 83 17.72 -4.37 -11.75
C GLY A 83 17.37 -3.08 -12.49
N ILE A 84 17.40 -3.07 -13.84
CA ILE A 84 16.98 -1.92 -14.64
C ILE A 84 15.49 -1.62 -14.43
N VAL A 85 14.63 -2.65 -14.45
CA VAL A 85 13.19 -2.48 -14.18
C VAL A 85 12.98 -1.84 -12.82
N ASN A 86 13.67 -2.33 -11.78
CA ASN A 86 13.58 -1.74 -10.45
C ASN A 86 14.06 -0.28 -10.42
N GLY A 87 15.23 0.01 -11.03
CA GLY A 87 15.74 1.38 -11.09
C GLY A 87 14.80 2.34 -11.82
N VAL A 88 14.21 1.91 -12.96
CA VAL A 88 13.22 2.74 -13.68
C VAL A 88 11.96 2.97 -12.86
N LEU A 89 11.49 1.96 -12.13
CA LEU A 89 10.32 2.12 -11.25
C LEU A 89 10.59 3.10 -10.11
N LEU A 90 11.77 3.03 -9.48
CA LEU A 90 12.16 3.92 -8.41
C LEU A 90 12.36 5.39 -8.83
N LEU A 91 12.45 5.68 -10.14
CA LEU A 91 12.37 7.06 -10.67
C LEU A 91 10.94 7.61 -10.69
N ASN A 92 9.93 6.73 -10.60
CA ASN A 92 8.54 7.11 -10.80
C ASN A 92 7.63 6.76 -9.62
N ARG A 93 8.13 6.00 -8.65
CA ARG A 93 7.39 5.63 -7.44
C ARG A 93 8.36 5.27 -6.29
N VAL A 94 7.93 5.46 -5.06
CA VAL A 94 8.72 5.14 -3.86
C VAL A 94 8.94 3.63 -3.67
N THR A 95 7.98 2.80 -4.11
CA THR A 95 8.05 1.35 -3.88
C THR A 95 8.85 0.62 -4.97
N PRO A 96 9.80 -0.27 -4.59
CA PRO A 96 10.60 -1.04 -5.53
C PRO A 96 9.77 -2.10 -6.29
N PHE A 97 10.41 -2.76 -7.27
CA PHE A 97 9.83 -3.91 -7.98
C PHE A 97 9.78 -5.15 -7.08
N THR A 98 8.60 -5.72 -6.87
CA THR A 98 8.32 -6.76 -5.88
C THR A 98 7.68 -8.01 -6.48
N GLY A 99 7.52 -9.07 -5.67
CA GLY A 99 6.82 -10.28 -6.07
C GLY A 99 5.39 -10.07 -6.56
N PRO A 100 4.54 -9.26 -5.91
CA PRO A 100 3.23 -8.86 -6.44
C PRO A 100 3.28 -8.24 -7.83
N ASP A 101 4.26 -7.39 -8.15
CA ASP A 101 4.41 -6.82 -9.50
C ASP A 101 4.71 -7.92 -10.54
N VAL A 102 5.46 -8.96 -10.16
CA VAL A 102 5.73 -10.12 -11.03
C VAL A 102 4.45 -10.91 -11.29
N LYS A 103 3.61 -11.11 -10.30
CA LYS A 103 2.32 -11.82 -10.44
C LYS A 103 1.30 -11.03 -11.28
N ASN A 104 1.34 -9.70 -11.20
CA ASN A 104 0.42 -8.79 -11.87
C ASN A 104 1.04 -8.13 -13.12
N LEU A 105 1.84 -8.84 -13.90
CA LEU A 105 2.52 -8.29 -15.09
C LEU A 105 1.56 -7.68 -16.13
N THR A 106 0.33 -8.16 -16.23
CA THR A 106 -0.73 -7.57 -17.09
C THR A 106 -1.13 -6.18 -16.63
N ASP A 107 -1.24 -5.98 -15.33
CA ASP A 107 -1.52 -4.66 -14.72
C ASP A 107 -0.28 -3.74 -14.87
N GLY A 108 0.93 -4.32 -14.81
CA GLY A 108 2.19 -3.60 -15.01
C GLY A 108 2.30 -2.90 -16.37
N LEU A 109 1.74 -3.48 -17.43
CA LEU A 109 1.69 -2.83 -18.76
C LEU A 109 0.72 -1.64 -18.79
N SER A 110 -0.40 -1.69 -18.08
CA SER A 110 -1.31 -0.56 -17.94
C SER A 110 -0.71 0.55 -17.09
N ILE A 111 0.00 0.18 -16.03
CA ILE A 111 0.74 1.09 -15.15
C ILE A 111 1.91 1.74 -15.90
N ALA A 112 2.65 0.98 -16.73
CA ALA A 112 3.72 1.53 -17.54
C ALA A 112 3.24 2.65 -18.48
N LYS A 113 2.02 2.54 -19.02
CA LYS A 113 1.39 3.61 -19.83
C LYS A 113 1.09 4.88 -19.02
N LYS A 114 0.94 4.78 -17.72
CA LYS A 114 0.70 5.93 -16.82
C LYS A 114 2.00 6.70 -16.53
N TYR A 115 3.15 5.99 -16.46
CA TYR A 115 4.44 6.58 -16.08
C TYR A 115 5.40 6.83 -17.25
N LEU A 116 5.20 6.16 -18.38
CA LEU A 116 6.08 6.25 -19.54
C LEU A 116 5.34 6.82 -20.74
N THR A 117 5.94 7.78 -21.40
CA THR A 117 5.43 8.30 -22.68
C THR A 117 5.45 7.21 -23.75
N HIS A 118 4.61 7.35 -24.77
CA HIS A 118 4.59 6.41 -25.91
C HIS A 118 5.97 6.27 -26.57
N THR A 119 6.74 7.35 -26.64
CA THR A 119 8.12 7.37 -27.15
C THR A 119 9.04 6.52 -26.27
N GLN A 120 9.00 6.69 -24.94
CA GLN A 120 9.81 5.90 -24.00
C GLN A 120 9.48 4.41 -24.06
N MET A 121 8.20 4.06 -24.16
CA MET A 121 7.76 2.66 -24.32
C MET A 121 8.26 2.06 -25.64
N THR A 122 8.21 2.82 -26.73
CA THR A 122 8.69 2.39 -28.04
C THR A 122 10.20 2.15 -28.02
N ILE A 123 10.96 3.10 -27.45
CA ILE A 123 12.42 2.95 -27.28
C ILE A 123 12.73 1.72 -26.41
N GLY A 124 12.04 1.52 -25.30
CA GLY A 124 12.20 0.36 -24.42
C GLY A 124 11.95 -0.97 -25.16
N ALA A 125 10.87 -1.03 -25.95
CA ALA A 125 10.53 -2.22 -26.74
C ALA A 125 11.60 -2.52 -27.82
N VAL A 126 12.11 -1.50 -28.49
CA VAL A 126 13.18 -1.63 -29.49
C VAL A 126 14.48 -2.14 -28.83
N LEU A 127 14.88 -1.54 -27.68
CA LEU A 127 16.08 -1.97 -26.95
C LEU A 127 15.96 -3.41 -26.46
N LEU A 128 14.79 -3.81 -25.96
CA LEU A 128 14.51 -5.19 -25.57
C LEU A 128 14.60 -6.14 -26.77
N GLY A 129 14.04 -5.76 -27.91
CA GLY A 129 14.15 -6.53 -29.16
C GLY A 129 15.59 -6.72 -29.60
N ILE A 130 16.42 -5.68 -29.55
CA ILE A 130 17.85 -5.72 -29.84
C ILE A 130 18.56 -6.65 -28.85
N ALA A 131 18.28 -6.55 -27.55
CA ALA A 131 18.89 -7.42 -26.54
C ALA A 131 18.56 -8.91 -26.78
N VAL A 132 17.30 -9.22 -27.10
CA VAL A 132 16.87 -10.58 -27.45
C VAL A 132 17.61 -11.07 -28.72
N LEU A 133 17.74 -10.24 -29.76
CA LEU A 133 18.47 -10.58 -30.97
C LEU A 133 19.95 -10.88 -30.67
N ILE A 134 20.60 -10.05 -29.85
CA ILE A 134 21.98 -10.27 -29.40
C ILE A 134 22.09 -11.60 -28.66
N LEU A 135 21.18 -11.90 -27.74
CA LEU A 135 21.17 -13.19 -27.02
C LEU A 135 20.99 -14.38 -27.96
N LEU A 136 20.16 -14.27 -29.00
CA LEU A 136 20.00 -15.31 -30.02
C LEU A 136 21.29 -15.50 -30.82
N ILE A 137 21.97 -14.43 -31.23
CA ILE A 137 23.27 -14.50 -31.92
C ILE A 137 24.31 -15.18 -31.02
N ILE A 138 24.36 -14.80 -29.73
CA ILE A 138 25.27 -15.43 -28.76
C ILE A 138 24.90 -16.90 -28.56
N LEU A 139 23.60 -17.24 -28.49
CA LEU A 139 23.15 -18.63 -28.40
C LEU A 139 23.68 -19.47 -29.60
N ILE A 140 23.60 -18.92 -30.80
CA ILE A 140 24.05 -19.63 -32.01
C ILE A 140 25.58 -19.74 -32.04
N ARG A 141 26.29 -18.63 -31.77
CA ARG A 141 27.76 -18.52 -31.96
C ARG A 141 28.58 -18.95 -30.75
N SER A 142 27.99 -19.10 -29.55
CA SER A 142 28.77 -19.42 -28.35
C SER A 142 29.44 -20.80 -28.46
N PRO A 143 30.71 -20.91 -28.06
CA PRO A 143 31.43 -22.16 -28.12
C PRO A 143 30.85 -23.18 -27.15
N LYS A 144 30.80 -24.45 -27.60
CA LYS A 144 30.40 -25.57 -26.74
C LYS A 144 31.56 -25.97 -25.83
N TYR A 145 31.29 -26.28 -24.58
CA TYR A 145 32.24 -26.88 -23.68
C TYR A 145 32.78 -28.20 -24.28
N ARG A 146 34.09 -28.28 -24.46
CA ARG A 146 34.76 -29.41 -25.15
C ARG A 146 34.83 -30.68 -24.29
N GLY A 147 34.69 -30.59 -22.98
CA GLY A 147 34.70 -31.74 -22.08
C GLY A 147 33.38 -32.52 -22.09
N LYS A 148 33.40 -33.74 -21.55
CA LYS A 148 32.19 -34.51 -21.28
C LYS A 148 31.41 -33.87 -20.13
N LEU A 149 30.10 -33.65 -20.27
CA LEU A 149 29.23 -33.23 -19.15
C LEU A 149 29.11 -34.39 -18.16
N LYS A 150 29.66 -34.19 -16.97
CA LYS A 150 29.59 -35.17 -15.88
C LYS A 150 28.38 -34.88 -15.01
N TYR A 151 27.15 -35.19 -15.47
CA TYR A 151 25.92 -34.92 -14.73
C TYR A 151 25.93 -35.50 -13.30
N LYS A 152 26.56 -36.70 -13.10
CA LYS A 152 26.76 -37.31 -11.78
C LYS A 152 27.56 -36.43 -10.81
N VAL A 153 28.30 -35.43 -11.31
CA VAL A 153 29.08 -34.47 -10.50
C VAL A 153 28.43 -33.10 -10.53
N ASN A 154 27.96 -32.66 -11.71
CA ASN A 154 27.44 -31.31 -11.88
C ASN A 154 26.07 -31.11 -11.19
N ILE A 155 25.18 -32.12 -11.21
CA ILE A 155 23.88 -32.02 -10.53
C ILE A 155 24.08 -31.95 -9.01
N PRO A 156 24.85 -32.86 -8.36
CA PRO A 156 25.17 -32.69 -6.94
C PRO A 156 25.83 -31.35 -6.60
N LEU A 157 26.75 -30.85 -7.46
CA LEU A 157 27.35 -29.53 -7.24
C LEU A 157 26.33 -28.41 -7.18
N VAL A 158 25.35 -28.39 -8.08
CA VAL A 158 24.27 -27.40 -8.08
C VAL A 158 23.40 -27.56 -6.85
N LEU A 159 22.99 -28.80 -6.54
CA LEU A 159 22.14 -29.09 -5.37
C LEU A 159 22.83 -28.72 -4.04
N VAL A 160 24.10 -29.11 -3.87
CA VAL A 160 24.89 -28.74 -2.68
C VAL A 160 25.07 -27.22 -2.60
N GLY A 161 25.30 -26.55 -3.73
CA GLY A 161 25.38 -25.09 -3.78
C GLY A 161 24.09 -24.41 -3.32
N VAL A 162 22.93 -24.88 -3.79
CA VAL A 162 21.61 -24.37 -3.37
C VAL A 162 21.34 -24.65 -1.89
N LEU A 163 21.61 -25.88 -1.43
CA LEU A 163 21.41 -26.24 -0.02
C LEU A 163 22.35 -25.45 0.92
N ALA A 164 23.62 -25.28 0.52
CA ALA A 164 24.58 -24.49 1.27
C ALA A 164 24.14 -23.01 1.34
N PHE A 165 23.62 -22.48 0.24
CA PHE A 165 23.09 -21.11 0.22
C PHE A 165 21.85 -20.98 1.11
N GLY A 166 20.94 -21.97 1.13
CA GLY A 166 19.82 -22.02 2.08
C GLY A 166 20.29 -22.00 3.54
N GLY A 167 21.33 -22.77 3.88
CA GLY A 167 21.95 -22.73 5.21
C GLY A 167 22.58 -21.36 5.55
N ILE A 168 23.21 -20.71 4.59
CA ILE A 168 23.76 -19.34 4.74
C ILE A 168 22.61 -18.35 4.98
N THR A 169 21.49 -18.49 4.27
CA THR A 169 20.29 -17.64 4.44
C THR A 169 19.75 -17.78 5.87
N GLN A 170 19.57 -19.02 6.35
CA GLN A 170 19.12 -19.28 7.71
C GLN A 170 20.05 -18.64 8.75
N LEU A 171 21.35 -18.84 8.59
CA LEU A 171 22.35 -18.26 9.49
C LEU A 171 22.33 -16.72 9.47
N ALA A 172 22.15 -16.12 8.28
CA ALA A 172 22.07 -14.66 8.12
C ALA A 172 20.82 -14.09 8.84
N LEU A 173 19.68 -14.79 8.78
CA LEU A 173 18.47 -14.42 9.51
C LEU A 173 18.66 -14.57 11.04
N GLU A 174 19.21 -15.70 11.51
CA GLU A 174 19.50 -15.93 12.94
C GLU A 174 20.47 -14.90 13.53
N LYS A 175 21.48 -14.48 12.74
CA LYS A 175 22.45 -13.45 13.13
C LYS A 175 21.97 -12.02 12.89
N ARG A 176 20.74 -11.81 12.42
CA ARG A 176 20.13 -10.52 12.11
C ARG A 176 20.93 -9.71 11.08
N VAL A 177 21.67 -10.38 10.20
CA VAL A 177 22.30 -9.76 9.02
C VAL A 177 21.24 -9.46 7.97
N LEU A 178 20.20 -10.31 7.92
CA LEU A 178 19.00 -10.14 7.10
C LEU A 178 17.76 -10.16 8.01
N SER A 179 16.67 -9.58 7.51
CA SER A 179 15.36 -9.67 8.16
C SER A 179 14.36 -10.35 7.23
N ASN A 180 13.44 -11.09 7.79
CA ASN A 180 12.26 -11.62 7.11
C ASN A 180 11.00 -10.74 7.30
N TYR A 181 11.12 -9.63 8.01
CA TYR A 181 10.06 -8.63 8.19
C TYR A 181 10.51 -7.30 7.57
N PHE A 182 9.66 -6.72 6.72
CA PHE A 182 9.90 -5.46 6.05
C PHE A 182 8.80 -4.46 6.44
N GLY A 183 9.04 -3.68 7.47
CA GLY A 183 8.09 -2.64 7.89
C GLY A 183 7.91 -1.53 6.85
N ASN A 184 8.99 -1.20 6.13
CA ASN A 184 8.96 -0.39 4.92
C ASN A 184 9.72 -1.13 3.83
N ILE A 185 9.07 -1.36 2.70
CA ILE A 185 9.66 -2.15 1.63
C ILE A 185 10.78 -1.41 0.90
N ALA A 186 10.71 -0.10 0.75
CA ALA A 186 11.77 0.70 0.12
C ALA A 186 13.04 0.66 0.99
N ILE A 187 12.91 0.93 2.28
CA ILE A 187 14.02 0.84 3.24
C ILE A 187 14.60 -0.57 3.30
N ALA A 188 13.75 -1.61 3.24
CA ALA A 188 14.23 -2.99 3.22
C ALA A 188 15.11 -3.30 2.00
N TYR A 189 14.77 -2.76 0.83
CA TYR A 189 15.59 -2.92 -0.38
C TYR A 189 16.92 -2.18 -0.28
N GLU A 190 16.94 -1.00 0.35
CA GLU A 190 18.17 -0.26 0.65
C GLU A 190 19.06 -1.01 1.64
N ASP A 191 18.46 -1.58 2.69
CA ASP A 191 19.16 -2.26 3.78
C ASP A 191 19.66 -3.64 3.40
N TYR A 192 18.82 -4.45 2.74
CA TYR A 192 19.08 -5.88 2.51
C TYR A 192 19.40 -6.22 1.05
N GLY A 193 19.31 -5.26 0.14
CA GLY A 193 19.67 -5.38 -1.28
C GLY A 193 18.60 -6.04 -2.14
N TYR A 194 18.60 -5.65 -3.42
CA TYR A 194 17.58 -5.99 -4.39
C TYR A 194 17.32 -7.49 -4.58
N PRO A 195 18.35 -8.37 -4.83
CA PRO A 195 18.08 -9.79 -5.08
C PRO A 195 17.42 -10.53 -3.93
N TYR A 196 17.85 -10.26 -2.70
CA TYR A 196 17.26 -10.86 -1.50
C TYR A 196 15.82 -10.43 -1.33
N CYS A 197 15.55 -9.13 -1.37
CA CYS A 197 14.20 -8.59 -1.13
C CYS A 197 13.22 -9.03 -2.21
N LEU A 198 13.63 -9.01 -3.50
CA LEU A 198 12.79 -9.51 -4.59
C LEU A 198 12.45 -10.99 -4.39
N ALA A 199 13.44 -11.83 -4.10
CA ALA A 199 13.19 -13.25 -3.87
C ALA A 199 12.26 -13.47 -2.67
N THR A 200 12.48 -12.75 -1.59
CA THR A 200 11.67 -12.85 -0.36
C THR A 200 10.22 -12.48 -0.65
N THR A 201 9.97 -11.40 -1.38
CA THR A 201 8.61 -10.97 -1.76
C THR A 201 7.93 -11.89 -2.79
N ILE A 202 8.69 -12.70 -3.55
CA ILE A 202 8.15 -13.71 -4.48
C ILE A 202 7.77 -14.99 -3.74
N PHE A 203 8.63 -15.46 -2.83
CA PHE A 203 8.52 -16.80 -2.24
C PHE A 203 7.83 -16.81 -0.87
N ASN A 204 7.92 -15.73 -0.09
CA ASN A 204 7.25 -15.60 1.19
C ASN A 204 6.02 -14.70 1.02
N THR A 205 4.91 -15.26 0.57
CA THR A 205 3.63 -14.56 0.41
C THR A 205 2.57 -15.21 1.26
N GLY A 206 1.64 -14.40 1.75
CA GLY A 206 0.56 -14.86 2.62
C GLY A 206 1.04 -15.20 4.03
N ILE A 207 0.17 -15.85 4.77
CA ILE A 207 0.42 -16.31 6.13
C ILE A 207 0.73 -17.80 6.11
N SER A 208 1.83 -18.20 6.73
CA SER A 208 2.19 -19.62 6.86
C SER A 208 1.29 -20.31 7.88
N ALA A 209 0.92 -21.58 7.62
CA ALA A 209 0.11 -22.34 8.57
C ALA A 209 0.82 -22.48 9.92
N PRO A 210 0.21 -22.01 11.03
CA PRO A 210 0.74 -22.24 12.37
C PRO A 210 0.86 -23.74 12.66
N ARG A 211 1.88 -24.13 13.46
CA ARG A 211 2.19 -25.55 13.71
C ARG A 211 1.04 -26.33 14.34
N ASP A 212 0.31 -25.67 15.23
CA ASP A 212 -0.78 -26.28 16.00
C ASP A 212 -2.17 -26.00 15.39
N TYR A 213 -2.21 -25.49 14.15
CA TYR A 213 -3.45 -25.17 13.48
C TYR A 213 -4.35 -26.40 13.32
N SER A 214 -5.52 -26.33 13.91
CA SER A 214 -6.53 -27.41 13.90
C SER A 214 -7.92 -26.88 14.26
N LYS A 215 -8.98 -27.64 13.94
CA LYS A 215 -10.35 -27.28 14.34
C LYS A 215 -10.50 -27.15 15.86
N SER A 216 -9.81 -28.00 16.63
CA SER A 216 -9.83 -27.92 18.10
C SER A 216 -9.18 -26.66 18.65
N GLU A 217 -8.13 -26.17 17.98
CA GLU A 217 -7.45 -24.94 18.38
C GLU A 217 -8.30 -23.72 18.08
N ILE A 218 -8.95 -23.64 16.91
CA ILE A 218 -9.89 -22.57 16.59
C ILE A 218 -11.05 -22.56 17.60
N LYS A 219 -11.65 -23.72 17.90
CA LYS A 219 -12.73 -23.80 18.91
C LYS A 219 -12.27 -23.38 20.31
N ARG A 220 -10.99 -23.60 20.68
CA ARG A 220 -10.41 -23.10 21.93
C ARG A 220 -10.34 -21.57 21.94
N ILE A 221 -9.94 -20.96 20.81
CA ILE A 221 -9.87 -19.51 20.67
C ILE A 221 -11.27 -18.90 20.80
N GLU A 222 -12.25 -19.39 20.04
CA GLU A 222 -13.66 -18.94 20.07
C GLU A 222 -14.25 -19.04 21.50
N LYS A 223 -14.02 -20.14 22.20
CA LYS A 223 -14.51 -20.30 23.57
C LYS A 223 -14.03 -19.23 24.54
N SER A 224 -12.91 -18.57 24.25
CA SER A 224 -12.39 -17.49 25.08
C SER A 224 -13.23 -16.18 24.98
N GLU A 225 -14.15 -16.11 24.01
CA GLU A 225 -15.03 -14.98 23.75
C GLU A 225 -16.41 -15.11 24.41
N GLU A 226 -16.74 -16.31 24.94
CA GLU A 226 -18.05 -16.61 25.57
C GLU A 226 -18.41 -15.71 26.77
N ASN A 227 -17.46 -15.00 27.33
CA ASN A 227 -17.67 -14.11 28.48
C ASN A 227 -17.91 -12.63 28.10
N LEU A 228 -17.92 -12.30 26.82
CA LEU A 228 -18.28 -10.94 26.38
C LEU A 228 -19.78 -10.70 26.63
N PRO A 229 -20.18 -9.46 26.93
CA PRO A 229 -21.59 -9.11 26.99
C PRO A 229 -22.24 -9.31 25.61
N GLU A 230 -23.55 -9.49 25.59
CA GLU A 230 -24.30 -9.45 24.34
C GLU A 230 -24.32 -8.03 23.77
N THR A 231 -24.40 -7.93 22.43
CA THR A 231 -24.56 -6.64 21.75
C THR A 231 -25.81 -5.94 22.28
N LYS A 232 -25.71 -4.66 22.58
CA LYS A 232 -26.83 -3.86 23.04
C LYS A 232 -27.95 -3.85 22.01
N GLU A 233 -29.17 -4.08 22.45
CA GLU A 233 -30.35 -3.88 21.61
C GLU A 233 -30.66 -2.39 21.44
N GLY A 234 -31.13 -1.98 20.27
CA GLY A 234 -31.60 -0.63 19.98
C GLY A 234 -30.81 0.08 18.90
N SER A 235 -30.94 1.41 18.87
CA SER A 235 -30.20 2.23 17.92
C SER A 235 -28.71 2.31 18.28
N HIS A 236 -27.86 2.12 17.30
CA HIS A 236 -26.41 2.29 17.39
C HIS A 236 -25.99 3.64 16.77
N PRO A 237 -24.90 4.27 17.24
CA PRO A 237 -24.38 5.49 16.63
C PRO A 237 -23.79 5.22 15.25
N ASN A 238 -23.71 6.24 14.43
CA ASN A 238 -22.89 6.23 13.23
C ASN A 238 -21.41 6.07 13.62
N ILE A 239 -20.69 5.21 12.92
CA ILE A 239 -19.27 4.91 13.18
C ILE A 239 -18.43 5.39 12.00
N LEU A 240 -17.61 6.41 12.22
CA LEU A 240 -16.79 7.05 11.23
C LEU A 240 -15.30 6.80 11.51
N PHE A 241 -14.57 6.43 10.49
CA PHE A 241 -13.11 6.35 10.48
C PHE A 241 -12.57 7.37 9.49
N LEU A 242 -11.63 8.21 9.92
CA LEU A 242 -10.89 9.15 9.11
C LEU A 242 -9.40 8.83 9.18
N GLN A 243 -8.91 8.18 8.15
CA GLN A 243 -7.51 7.90 7.95
C GLN A 243 -6.86 9.09 7.25
N LEU A 244 -6.02 9.82 7.97
CA LEU A 244 -5.32 11.01 7.51
C LEU A 244 -3.97 10.63 6.90
N GLU A 245 -3.79 10.92 5.62
CA GLU A 245 -2.59 10.59 4.85
C GLU A 245 -1.35 11.25 5.44
N SER A 246 -0.37 10.44 5.83
CA SER A 246 0.92 10.87 6.39
C SER A 246 0.80 11.81 7.60
N PHE A 247 -0.33 11.85 8.30
CA PHE A 247 -0.57 12.77 9.40
C PHE A 247 0.24 12.37 10.64
N PHE A 248 1.20 13.19 10.99
CA PHE A 248 2.14 12.99 12.07
C PHE A 248 2.45 14.33 12.73
N ASP A 249 2.66 14.38 14.03
CA ASP A 249 3.04 15.58 14.75
C ASP A 249 4.52 15.98 14.47
N PRO A 250 4.79 17.01 13.65
CA PRO A 250 6.15 17.39 13.32
C PRO A 250 6.97 17.89 14.51
N THR A 251 6.32 18.31 15.61
CA THR A 251 7.01 18.75 16.83
C THR A 251 7.77 17.62 17.52
N LEU A 252 7.49 16.37 17.16
CA LEU A 252 8.21 15.19 17.65
C LEU A 252 9.55 14.96 16.93
N VAL A 253 9.87 15.72 15.89
CA VAL A 253 11.15 15.63 15.17
C VAL A 253 12.19 16.51 15.85
N ASN A 254 13.25 15.91 16.38
CA ASN A 254 14.20 16.52 17.30
C ASN A 254 14.96 17.75 16.74
N TYR A 255 15.10 17.85 15.41
CA TYR A 255 15.88 18.91 14.76
C TYR A 255 15.02 20.03 14.18
N LEU A 256 13.69 19.90 14.16
CA LEU A 256 12.83 20.92 13.58
C LEU A 256 12.52 22.05 14.56
N GLU A 257 12.55 23.25 14.04
CA GLU A 257 12.06 24.46 14.70
C GLU A 257 10.90 25.01 13.87
N LEU A 258 9.71 25.12 14.46
CA LEU A 258 8.49 25.58 13.83
C LEU A 258 8.07 26.93 14.39
N SER A 259 7.59 27.85 13.54
CA SER A 259 7.13 29.18 14.00
C SER A 259 5.85 29.11 14.83
N GLU A 260 4.99 28.13 14.58
CA GLU A 260 3.70 27.94 15.26
C GLU A 260 3.38 26.42 15.41
N ASP A 261 2.38 26.11 16.26
CA ASP A 261 1.89 24.72 16.40
C ASP A 261 1.17 24.28 15.11
N PRO A 262 1.63 23.22 14.43
CA PRO A 262 1.05 22.81 13.16
C PRO A 262 -0.31 22.10 13.30
N ILE A 263 -0.68 21.57 14.48
CA ILE A 263 -1.89 20.77 14.69
C ILE A 263 -2.65 21.17 15.96
N PRO A 264 -2.96 22.47 16.16
CA PRO A 264 -3.57 22.96 17.40
C PRO A 264 -4.95 22.36 17.67
N ASN A 265 -5.76 22.10 16.62
CA ASN A 265 -7.11 21.55 16.75
C ASN A 265 -7.06 20.07 17.15
N PHE A 266 -6.27 19.26 16.45
CA PHE A 266 -6.09 17.84 16.77
C PHE A 266 -5.52 17.67 18.18
N ARG A 267 -4.55 18.48 18.55
CA ARG A 267 -3.94 18.50 19.89
C ARG A 267 -4.95 18.87 20.99
N LYS A 268 -5.89 19.79 20.70
CA LYS A 268 -7.00 20.11 21.60
C LYS A 268 -7.93 18.91 21.75
N LEU A 269 -8.32 18.27 20.65
CA LEU A 269 -9.17 17.08 20.66
C LEU A 269 -8.52 15.93 21.43
N MET A 270 -7.21 15.72 21.28
CA MET A 270 -6.46 14.75 22.07
C MET A 270 -6.57 15.01 23.59
N LYS A 271 -6.65 16.27 24.01
CA LYS A 271 -6.82 16.62 25.43
C LYS A 271 -8.24 16.41 25.91
N GLU A 272 -9.24 16.62 25.06
CA GLU A 272 -10.66 16.61 25.43
C GLU A 272 -11.30 15.23 25.30
N TYR A 273 -10.89 14.42 24.31
CA TYR A 273 -11.48 13.14 23.96
C TYR A 273 -10.57 11.95 24.24
N SER A 274 -11.06 10.75 23.94
CA SER A 274 -10.24 9.53 24.02
C SER A 274 -9.15 9.57 22.97
N SER A 275 -7.92 9.23 23.34
CA SER A 275 -6.77 9.32 22.43
C SER A 275 -5.57 8.55 22.96
N GLY A 276 -4.59 8.37 22.14
CA GLY A 276 -3.31 7.73 22.45
C GLY A 276 -2.45 7.58 21.22
N TYR A 277 -1.39 6.83 21.38
CA TYR A 277 -0.56 6.44 20.25
C TYR A 277 -1.22 5.33 19.42
N TYR A 278 -1.05 5.43 18.12
CA TYR A 278 -1.58 4.50 17.14
C TYR A 278 -0.45 3.77 16.43
N LYS A 279 -0.27 2.48 16.74
CA LYS A 279 0.74 1.67 16.09
C LYS A 279 0.29 1.31 14.69
N VAL A 280 1.08 1.70 13.71
CA VAL A 280 0.82 1.49 12.28
C VAL A 280 1.76 0.45 11.68
N PRO A 281 1.33 -0.30 10.63
CA PRO A 281 2.14 -1.38 10.06
C PRO A 281 3.24 -0.89 9.12
N SER A 282 3.23 0.38 8.72
CA SER A 282 4.11 0.93 7.67
C SER A 282 4.72 2.27 8.08
N VAL A 283 5.81 2.67 7.40
CA VAL A 283 6.51 3.94 7.58
C VAL A 283 6.77 4.56 6.21
N GLY A 284 6.48 5.84 6.04
CA GLY A 284 6.78 6.63 4.85
C GLY A 284 5.98 6.24 3.59
N ALA A 285 5.21 5.17 3.63
CA ALA A 285 4.30 4.71 2.57
C ALA A 285 3.50 3.52 3.07
N GLY A 286 2.42 3.16 2.37
CA GLY A 286 1.66 1.94 2.69
C GLY A 286 0.29 2.18 3.28
N THR A 287 -0.37 3.26 2.90
CA THR A 287 -1.72 3.66 3.30
C THR A 287 -2.70 2.47 3.31
N ALA A 288 -2.73 1.66 2.22
CA ALA A 288 -3.58 0.48 2.13
C ALA A 288 -3.28 -0.62 3.17
N ASN A 289 -2.10 -0.61 3.78
CA ASN A 289 -1.73 -1.55 4.83
C ASN A 289 -2.38 -1.17 6.17
N THR A 290 -2.43 0.12 6.47
CA THR A 290 -3.15 0.64 7.64
C THR A 290 -4.66 0.51 7.46
N GLU A 291 -5.19 0.74 6.23
CA GLU A 291 -6.60 0.45 5.90
C GLU A 291 -6.94 -1.01 6.19
N PHE A 292 -6.11 -1.95 5.70
CA PHE A 292 -6.34 -3.37 5.93
C PHE A 292 -6.46 -3.70 7.42
N GLU A 293 -5.50 -3.26 8.24
CA GLU A 293 -5.53 -3.50 9.68
C GLU A 293 -6.76 -2.87 10.37
N SER A 294 -7.07 -1.62 10.02
CA SER A 294 -8.17 -0.87 10.64
C SER A 294 -9.55 -1.40 10.26
N ILE A 295 -9.72 -1.87 9.00
CA ILE A 295 -11.01 -2.37 8.51
C ILE A 295 -11.27 -3.81 8.93
N THR A 296 -10.23 -4.66 8.93
CA THR A 296 -10.41 -6.11 9.16
C THR A 296 -10.12 -6.56 10.58
N GLY A 297 -9.40 -5.75 11.36
CA GLY A 297 -8.88 -6.17 12.66
C GLY A 297 -7.73 -7.18 12.56
N MET A 298 -7.23 -7.49 11.36
CA MET A 298 -6.16 -8.46 11.12
C MET A 298 -4.81 -7.76 11.01
N SER A 299 -3.74 -8.38 11.54
CA SER A 299 -2.41 -7.77 11.55
C SER A 299 -1.57 -8.16 10.34
N LEU A 300 -0.90 -7.17 9.74
CA LEU A 300 0.11 -7.38 8.69
C LEU A 300 1.37 -8.08 9.17
N HIS A 301 1.58 -8.14 10.48
CA HIS A 301 2.76 -8.76 11.07
C HIS A 301 2.97 -10.23 10.64
N TYR A 302 1.88 -10.94 10.35
CA TYR A 302 1.92 -12.37 10.00
C TYR A 302 2.07 -12.63 8.50
N PHE A 303 1.89 -11.62 7.66
CA PHE A 303 2.05 -11.73 6.21
C PHE A 303 3.52 -11.80 5.79
N GLY A 304 3.73 -12.21 4.56
CA GLY A 304 5.03 -12.16 3.93
C GLY A 304 5.63 -10.75 3.90
N PRO A 305 6.97 -10.64 3.89
CA PRO A 305 7.65 -9.35 3.96
C PRO A 305 7.25 -8.39 2.84
N GLY A 306 6.79 -7.20 3.21
CA GLY A 306 6.36 -6.16 2.27
C GLY A 306 5.12 -6.50 1.45
N GLU A 307 4.30 -7.44 1.93
CA GLU A 307 3.05 -7.80 1.28
C GLU A 307 1.99 -6.72 1.49
N TYR A 308 1.20 -6.50 0.44
CA TYR A 308 0.00 -5.69 0.45
C TYR A 308 -1.20 -6.63 0.25
N PRO A 309 -2.02 -6.90 1.26
CA PRO A 309 -3.21 -7.75 1.11
C PRO A 309 -4.14 -7.29 -0.02
N TYR A 310 -4.21 -5.98 -0.28
CA TYR A 310 -4.93 -5.39 -1.42
C TYR A 310 -4.38 -5.82 -2.79
N LYS A 311 -3.12 -6.21 -2.87
CA LYS A 311 -2.47 -6.68 -4.11
C LYS A 311 -2.36 -8.21 -4.19
N SER A 312 -2.73 -8.92 -3.12
CA SER A 312 -2.65 -10.38 -3.01
C SER A 312 -4.00 -10.98 -2.64
N ILE A 313 -4.19 -11.45 -1.42
CA ILE A 313 -5.33 -12.26 -0.99
C ILE A 313 -6.70 -11.60 -1.21
N LEU A 314 -6.83 -10.29 -0.96
CA LEU A 314 -8.10 -9.59 -1.11
C LEU A 314 -8.55 -9.37 -2.56
N LYS A 315 -7.67 -9.65 -3.55
CA LYS A 315 -8.11 -9.74 -4.95
C LYS A 315 -8.89 -11.02 -5.26
N GLU A 316 -8.66 -12.06 -4.46
CA GLU A 316 -9.12 -13.41 -4.73
C GLU A 316 -10.27 -13.83 -3.81
N THR A 317 -10.36 -13.27 -2.59
CA THR A 317 -11.35 -13.66 -1.60
C THR A 317 -11.90 -12.49 -0.81
N THR A 318 -13.09 -12.70 -0.24
CA THR A 318 -13.69 -11.89 0.83
C THR A 318 -13.15 -12.34 2.18
N CYS A 319 -13.24 -11.48 3.19
CA CYS A 319 -12.92 -11.85 4.58
C CYS A 319 -13.77 -11.03 5.56
N GLU A 320 -13.80 -11.47 6.82
CA GLU A 320 -14.42 -10.70 7.90
C GLU A 320 -13.82 -9.28 7.97
N SER A 321 -14.70 -8.30 8.13
CA SER A 321 -14.35 -6.88 8.19
C SER A 321 -15.40 -6.11 8.97
N ALA A 322 -15.11 -4.90 9.43
CA ALA A 322 -16.07 -4.03 10.09
C ALA A 322 -17.35 -3.80 9.25
N PRO A 323 -17.27 -3.50 7.93
CA PRO A 323 -18.47 -3.43 7.08
C PRO A 323 -19.36 -4.65 7.17
N TYR A 324 -18.83 -5.86 6.99
CA TYR A 324 -19.65 -7.09 7.01
C TYR A 324 -20.30 -7.32 8.38
N VAL A 325 -19.56 -7.10 9.45
CA VAL A 325 -20.08 -7.32 10.81
C VAL A 325 -21.16 -6.30 11.15
N LEU A 326 -20.95 -5.03 10.86
CA LEU A 326 -21.90 -3.96 11.17
C LEU A 326 -23.16 -4.02 10.32
N LYS A 327 -23.08 -4.50 9.09
CA LYS A 327 -24.26 -4.72 8.23
C LYS A 327 -25.26 -5.70 8.83
N ASN A 328 -24.83 -6.68 9.60
CA ASN A 328 -25.73 -7.58 10.33
C ASN A 328 -26.55 -6.85 11.42
N LEU A 329 -26.11 -5.67 11.81
CA LEU A 329 -26.79 -4.78 12.77
C LEU A 329 -27.56 -3.63 12.09
N GLY A 330 -27.70 -3.68 10.76
CA GLY A 330 -28.46 -2.71 9.98
C GLY A 330 -27.68 -1.50 9.49
N TYR A 331 -26.34 -1.48 9.63
CA TYR A 331 -25.52 -0.41 9.08
C TYR A 331 -25.45 -0.48 7.54
N THR A 332 -25.32 0.69 6.92
CA THR A 332 -24.83 0.82 5.55
C THR A 332 -23.34 1.19 5.58
N ALA A 333 -22.55 0.58 4.71
CA ALA A 333 -21.10 0.76 4.72
C ALA A 333 -20.63 1.60 3.52
N HIS A 334 -20.04 2.76 3.81
CA HIS A 334 -19.56 3.73 2.84
C HIS A 334 -18.04 3.86 2.90
N ALA A 335 -17.38 3.88 1.73
CA ALA A 335 -15.99 4.30 1.60
C ALA A 335 -15.90 5.65 0.88
N VAL A 336 -15.00 6.52 1.33
CA VAL A 336 -14.77 7.86 0.75
C VAL A 336 -13.27 8.08 0.57
N HIS A 337 -12.84 8.60 -0.59
CA HIS A 337 -11.43 8.90 -0.85
C HIS A 337 -11.28 10.03 -1.86
N ASN A 338 -10.61 11.11 -1.51
CA ASN A 338 -10.38 12.25 -2.39
C ASN A 338 -9.25 12.05 -3.42
N ASN A 339 -9.07 10.78 -3.87
CA ASN A 339 -8.18 10.42 -4.96
C ASN A 339 -8.86 9.39 -5.88
N GLU A 340 -8.19 9.01 -6.97
CA GLU A 340 -8.71 8.07 -7.98
C GLU A 340 -9.15 6.72 -7.38
N ALA A 341 -10.29 6.20 -7.81
CA ALA A 341 -10.84 4.91 -7.36
C ALA A 341 -9.90 3.72 -7.53
N ASN A 342 -9.04 3.77 -8.53
CA ASN A 342 -8.11 2.68 -8.84
C ASN A 342 -6.80 2.74 -8.04
N PHE A 343 -6.56 3.80 -7.27
CA PHE A 343 -5.37 3.90 -6.41
C PHE A 343 -5.38 2.74 -5.39
N TYR A 344 -4.30 1.97 -5.29
CA TYR A 344 -4.21 0.66 -4.60
C TYR A 344 -5.23 -0.40 -5.06
N GLY A 345 -6.02 -0.15 -6.11
CA GLY A 345 -7.07 -1.05 -6.61
C GLY A 345 -8.34 -1.08 -5.76
N ARG A 346 -8.59 -0.04 -4.95
CA ARG A 346 -9.72 0.06 -3.99
C ARG A 346 -11.07 -0.27 -4.61
N ARG A 347 -11.33 0.21 -5.83
CA ARG A 347 -12.57 -0.12 -6.57
C ARG A 347 -12.84 -1.64 -6.66
N SER A 348 -11.79 -2.45 -6.74
CA SER A 348 -11.90 -3.91 -6.84
C SER A 348 -11.88 -4.60 -5.48
N ILE A 349 -11.27 -3.98 -4.46
CA ILE A 349 -11.05 -4.56 -3.14
C ILE A 349 -12.19 -4.26 -2.17
N PHE A 350 -12.71 -3.05 -2.15
CA PHE A 350 -13.76 -2.66 -1.21
C PHE A 350 -15.03 -3.50 -1.29
N PRO A 351 -15.47 -3.97 -2.48
CA PRO A 351 -16.56 -4.96 -2.53
C PRO A 351 -16.26 -6.26 -1.79
N ASN A 352 -14.98 -6.69 -1.74
CA ASN A 352 -14.55 -7.89 -1.01
C ASN A 352 -14.43 -7.64 0.51
N LEU A 353 -14.41 -6.39 0.92
CA LEU A 353 -14.44 -5.95 2.32
C LEU A 353 -15.85 -5.55 2.79
N GLY A 354 -16.88 -5.71 1.96
CA GLY A 354 -18.26 -5.53 2.37
C GLY A 354 -18.84 -4.12 2.21
N PHE A 355 -18.14 -3.16 1.60
CA PHE A 355 -18.68 -1.82 1.36
C PHE A 355 -19.84 -1.84 0.38
N ASP A 356 -20.84 -0.98 0.61
CA ASP A 356 -22.02 -0.80 -0.23
C ASP A 356 -21.82 0.33 -1.23
N THR A 357 -21.08 1.38 -0.86
CA THR A 357 -20.74 2.49 -1.77
C THR A 357 -19.26 2.87 -1.65
N PHE A 358 -18.73 3.44 -2.73
CA PHE A 358 -17.41 4.06 -2.75
C PHE A 358 -17.45 5.38 -3.52
N THR A 359 -17.23 6.49 -2.81
CA THR A 359 -17.10 7.83 -3.39
C THR A 359 -15.61 8.16 -3.51
N SER A 360 -15.07 8.10 -4.72
CA SER A 360 -13.72 8.53 -5.06
C SER A 360 -13.75 9.94 -5.65
N ALA A 361 -12.57 10.56 -5.86
CA ALA A 361 -12.47 11.93 -6.38
C ALA A 361 -13.31 12.16 -7.64
N GLU A 362 -13.37 11.15 -8.54
CA GLU A 362 -14.15 11.23 -9.78
C GLU A 362 -15.65 11.43 -9.56
N TYR A 363 -16.13 11.14 -8.35
CA TYR A 363 -17.54 11.29 -7.94
C TYR A 363 -17.77 12.51 -7.03
N MET A 364 -16.73 13.32 -6.77
CA MET A 364 -16.81 14.51 -5.94
C MET A 364 -17.03 15.75 -6.80
N LYS A 365 -17.87 16.65 -6.31
CA LYS A 365 -18.16 17.93 -6.98
C LYS A 365 -16.94 18.85 -7.03
N ASP A 366 -16.17 18.86 -5.95
CA ASP A 366 -15.08 19.79 -5.68
C ASP A 366 -13.68 19.17 -5.87
N GLU A 367 -13.56 18.09 -6.69
CA GLU A 367 -12.29 17.41 -6.97
C GLU A 367 -11.17 18.32 -7.48
N ASN A 368 -11.53 19.50 -8.00
CA ASN A 368 -10.58 20.49 -8.53
C ASN A 368 -9.90 21.34 -7.45
N GLN A 369 -10.30 21.24 -6.19
CA GLN A 369 -9.59 21.88 -5.09
C GLN A 369 -8.29 21.13 -4.82
N LYS A 370 -7.19 21.62 -5.39
CA LYS A 370 -5.88 20.97 -5.36
C LYS A 370 -4.86 21.78 -4.55
N ASN A 371 -3.95 21.06 -3.91
CA ASN A 371 -2.73 21.67 -3.36
C ASN A 371 -1.67 21.92 -4.45
N PRO A 372 -0.55 22.57 -4.18
CA PRO A 372 0.49 22.87 -5.17
C PRO A 372 1.07 21.64 -5.89
N LEU A 373 1.01 20.45 -5.31
CA LEU A 373 1.44 19.20 -5.95
C LEU A 373 0.31 18.49 -6.73
N GLY A 374 -0.89 19.07 -6.76
CA GLY A 374 -2.03 18.52 -7.49
C GLY A 374 -2.85 17.47 -6.74
N TRP A 375 -2.58 17.24 -5.44
CA TRP A 375 -3.44 16.41 -4.60
C TRP A 375 -4.71 17.16 -4.22
N THR A 376 -5.84 16.46 -4.20
CA THR A 376 -7.11 17.06 -3.76
C THR A 376 -7.03 17.40 -2.27
N LYS A 377 -7.45 18.61 -1.90
CA LYS A 377 -7.49 19.05 -0.50
C LYS A 377 -8.51 18.24 0.30
N ASP A 378 -8.22 18.03 1.58
CA ASP A 378 -9.05 17.19 2.44
C ASP A 378 -10.35 17.89 2.88
N SER A 379 -10.43 19.21 2.79
CA SER A 379 -11.66 19.98 3.06
C SER A 379 -12.87 19.52 2.23
N VAL A 380 -12.65 18.95 1.03
CA VAL A 380 -13.75 18.41 0.21
C VAL A 380 -14.45 17.20 0.85
N LEU A 381 -13.79 16.54 1.80
CA LEU A 381 -14.30 15.31 2.45
C LEU A 381 -15.43 15.60 3.44
N THR A 382 -15.51 16.80 4.04
CA THR A 382 -16.57 17.15 5.00
C THR A 382 -17.96 16.93 4.40
N ASP A 383 -18.23 17.52 3.24
CA ASP A 383 -19.54 17.40 2.59
C ASP A 383 -19.81 15.97 2.10
N GLU A 384 -18.77 15.23 1.66
CA GLU A 384 -18.95 13.86 1.20
C GLU A 384 -19.23 12.89 2.36
N ILE A 385 -18.65 13.11 3.54
CA ILE A 385 -18.97 12.35 4.76
C ILE A 385 -20.41 12.60 5.19
N VAL A 386 -20.84 13.86 5.28
CA VAL A 386 -22.23 14.22 5.63
C VAL A 386 -23.21 13.64 4.61
N LYS A 387 -22.88 13.68 3.31
CA LYS A 387 -23.69 13.08 2.25
C LYS A 387 -23.88 11.55 2.45
N CYS A 388 -22.87 10.83 2.97
CA CYS A 388 -23.04 9.43 3.33
C CYS A 388 -24.08 9.27 4.42
N LEU A 389 -23.96 10.03 5.52
CA LEU A 389 -24.88 10.00 6.65
C LEU A 389 -26.32 10.38 6.28
N ASP A 390 -26.50 11.34 5.36
CA ASP A 390 -27.81 11.79 4.89
C ASP A 390 -28.45 10.82 3.87
N SER A 391 -27.73 9.81 3.41
CA SER A 391 -28.17 8.94 2.31
C SER A 391 -29.00 7.73 2.74
N THR A 392 -29.02 7.42 4.04
CA THR A 392 -29.70 6.24 4.62
C THR A 392 -30.55 6.61 5.84
N GLU A 393 -31.49 5.73 6.20
CA GLU A 393 -32.33 5.91 7.41
C GLU A 393 -31.77 5.20 8.65
N GLY A 394 -30.80 4.30 8.46
CA GLY A 394 -30.16 3.51 9.50
C GLY A 394 -28.79 4.05 9.88
N PRO A 395 -28.10 3.42 10.83
CA PRO A 395 -26.75 3.83 11.19
C PRO A 395 -25.77 3.55 10.03
N ASP A 396 -24.75 4.39 9.92
CA ASP A 396 -23.74 4.31 8.87
C ASP A 396 -22.36 3.98 9.42
N TYR A 397 -21.63 3.16 8.67
CA TYR A 397 -20.20 2.98 8.79
C TYR A 397 -19.52 3.71 7.64
N VAL A 398 -18.79 4.78 7.94
CA VAL A 398 -18.10 5.59 6.92
C VAL A 398 -16.59 5.48 7.12
N TYR A 399 -15.89 4.92 6.14
CA TYR A 399 -14.43 4.84 6.14
C TYR A 399 -13.85 5.82 5.13
N THR A 400 -13.27 6.90 5.64
CA THR A 400 -12.72 8.00 4.83
C THR A 400 -11.20 7.95 4.82
N ILE A 401 -10.60 8.10 3.64
CA ILE A 401 -9.16 8.13 3.41
C ILE A 401 -8.81 9.46 2.76
N SER A 402 -7.93 10.24 3.40
CA SER A 402 -7.44 11.50 2.85
C SER A 402 -6.26 11.31 1.91
N VAL A 403 -5.85 12.35 1.18
CA VAL A 403 -4.69 12.31 0.28
C VAL A 403 -3.80 13.55 0.34
N GLN A 404 -4.25 14.64 0.95
CA GLN A 404 -3.56 15.94 0.88
C GLN A 404 -2.12 15.87 1.38
N GLY A 405 -1.85 15.10 2.43
CA GLY A 405 -0.52 14.93 3.04
C GLY A 405 0.42 14.00 2.27
N HIS A 406 0.03 13.49 1.10
CA HIS A 406 0.79 12.49 0.34
C HIS A 406 2.19 12.98 -0.07
N GLY A 407 3.16 12.05 -0.03
CA GLY A 407 4.58 12.26 -0.28
C GLY A 407 4.95 12.86 -1.65
N ASP A 408 6.23 12.77 -2.00
CA ASP A 408 6.92 13.51 -3.07
C ASP A 408 7.05 15.01 -2.76
N TYR A 409 7.35 15.32 -1.48
CA TYR A 409 7.52 16.69 -1.03
C TYR A 409 8.62 17.42 -1.81
N PRO A 410 8.38 18.70 -2.23
CA PRO A 410 9.28 19.42 -3.10
C PRO A 410 10.57 19.81 -2.38
N SER A 411 11.72 19.62 -3.04
CA SER A 411 13.04 20.05 -2.56
C SER A 411 13.30 21.56 -2.70
N GLU A 412 12.48 22.22 -3.54
CA GLU A 412 12.51 23.67 -3.76
C GLU A 412 11.28 24.33 -3.14
N PRO A 413 11.35 25.60 -2.74
CA PRO A 413 10.19 26.32 -2.21
C PRO A 413 9.07 26.43 -3.26
N VAL A 414 7.86 25.99 -2.91
CA VAL A 414 6.66 26.07 -3.78
C VAL A 414 5.54 26.89 -3.15
N LEU A 415 5.61 27.19 -1.86
CA LEU A 415 4.68 28.04 -1.14
C LEU A 415 5.15 29.51 -1.22
N GLU A 416 4.33 30.39 -1.78
CA GLU A 416 4.68 31.83 -1.86
C GLU A 416 4.67 32.50 -0.48
N ASN A 417 3.76 32.11 0.39
CA ASN A 417 3.61 32.64 1.75
C ASN A 417 3.25 31.49 2.70
N PRO A 418 4.22 30.71 3.17
CA PRO A 418 3.93 29.66 4.14
C PRO A 418 3.39 30.26 5.43
N GLU A 419 2.34 29.69 5.97
CA GLU A 419 1.74 30.11 7.24
C GLU A 419 2.66 29.76 8.41
N ILE A 420 3.24 28.55 8.35
CA ILE A 420 4.22 28.07 9.31
C ILE A 420 5.57 27.98 8.61
N THR A 421 6.56 28.72 9.13
CA THR A 421 7.94 28.60 8.67
C THR A 421 8.69 27.51 9.44
N VAL A 422 9.59 26.82 8.74
CA VAL A 422 10.33 25.67 9.27
C VAL A 422 11.82 25.93 9.14
N SER A 423 12.59 25.55 10.16
CA SER A 423 14.06 25.59 10.18
C SER A 423 14.63 24.40 10.95
N GLY A 424 15.96 24.25 10.95
CA GLY A 424 16.65 23.22 11.72
C GLY A 424 16.93 21.91 10.98
N ALA A 425 16.34 21.69 9.79
CA ALA A 425 16.66 20.50 9.02
C ALA A 425 18.12 20.46 8.56
N PRO A 426 18.75 19.27 8.41
CA PRO A 426 20.15 19.12 8.04
C PRO A 426 20.57 19.73 6.70
N THR A 427 19.64 19.89 5.75
CA THR A 427 19.87 20.49 4.43
C THR A 427 18.72 21.42 4.05
N ASP A 428 19.00 22.41 3.18
CA ASP A 428 17.98 23.32 2.67
C ASP A 428 16.87 22.57 1.91
N GLU A 429 17.22 21.54 1.13
CA GLU A 429 16.27 20.70 0.42
C GLU A 429 15.30 19.99 1.39
N LEU A 430 15.81 19.43 2.48
CA LEU A 430 14.99 18.76 3.49
C LEU A 430 14.16 19.79 4.26
N ASN A 431 14.68 20.98 4.49
CA ASN A 431 13.95 22.08 5.12
C ASN A 431 12.75 22.51 4.27
N ASN A 432 12.92 22.66 2.94
CA ASN A 432 11.84 22.98 2.01
C ASN A 432 10.76 21.89 2.00
N LYS A 433 11.16 20.61 2.04
CA LYS A 433 10.22 19.48 2.16
C LYS A 433 9.38 19.55 3.42
N TRP A 434 10.02 19.83 4.56
CA TRP A 434 9.35 19.97 5.85
C TRP A 434 8.42 21.18 5.87
N GLU A 435 8.83 22.32 5.36
CA GLU A 435 7.98 23.52 5.32
C GLU A 435 6.73 23.27 4.48
N TYR A 436 6.86 22.64 3.30
CA TYR A 436 5.71 22.24 2.52
C TYR A 436 4.79 21.29 3.29
N TYR A 437 5.34 20.21 3.84
CA TYR A 437 4.57 19.19 4.57
C TYR A 437 3.87 19.78 5.79
N VAL A 438 4.54 20.56 6.61
CA VAL A 438 3.98 21.18 7.82
C VAL A 438 2.76 22.04 7.49
N ASN A 439 2.82 22.82 6.42
CA ASN A 439 1.69 23.64 5.98
C ASN A 439 0.54 22.78 5.42
N GLN A 440 0.82 21.63 4.79
CA GLN A 440 -0.24 20.68 4.39
C GLN A 440 -0.92 20.06 5.61
N ILE A 441 -0.14 19.65 6.63
CA ILE A 441 -0.69 19.10 7.88
C ILE A 441 -1.50 20.14 8.63
N HIS A 442 -1.12 21.42 8.58
CA HIS A 442 -1.87 22.51 9.19
C HIS A 442 -3.24 22.69 8.50
N GLU A 443 -3.30 22.71 7.17
CA GLU A 443 -4.57 22.71 6.45
C GLU A 443 -5.43 21.46 6.76
N MET A 444 -4.82 20.29 6.96
CA MET A 444 -5.53 19.08 7.36
C MET A 444 -6.07 19.19 8.80
N ASP A 445 -5.36 19.87 9.71
CA ASP A 445 -5.84 20.16 11.07
C ASP A 445 -7.06 21.10 11.07
N ASP A 446 -7.09 22.08 10.16
CA ASP A 446 -8.26 22.92 9.93
C ASP A 446 -9.46 22.13 9.39
N PHE A 447 -9.22 21.20 8.47
CA PHE A 447 -10.26 20.25 8.01
C PHE A 447 -10.80 19.39 9.17
N VAL A 448 -9.94 18.88 10.06
CA VAL A 448 -10.36 18.12 11.24
C VAL A 448 -11.29 18.97 12.11
N LYS A 449 -10.98 20.26 12.30
CA LYS A 449 -11.84 21.19 13.03
C LYS A 449 -13.18 21.39 12.32
N GLU A 450 -13.17 21.68 11.01
CA GLU A 450 -14.37 21.87 10.20
C GLU A 450 -15.30 20.65 10.30
N LEU A 451 -14.77 19.45 10.12
CA LEU A 451 -15.53 18.21 10.19
C LEU A 451 -16.13 17.98 11.59
N THR A 452 -15.34 18.16 12.65
CA THR A 452 -15.84 17.97 14.03
C THR A 452 -16.87 19.01 14.42
N ASP A 453 -16.72 20.27 14.00
CA ASP A 453 -17.71 21.32 14.20
C ASP A 453 -19.04 20.98 13.46
N LYS A 454 -18.95 20.47 12.24
CA LYS A 454 -20.11 20.06 11.45
C LYS A 454 -20.85 18.87 12.07
N LEU A 455 -20.11 17.87 12.55
CA LEU A 455 -20.67 16.67 13.17
C LEU A 455 -21.20 16.93 14.59
N ALA A 456 -20.71 17.97 15.28
CA ALA A 456 -21.22 18.34 16.60
C ALA A 456 -22.70 18.77 16.57
N ASP A 457 -23.14 19.37 15.46
CA ASP A 457 -24.53 19.79 15.24
C ASP A 457 -25.36 18.72 14.47
N TYR A 458 -24.78 17.53 14.17
CA TYR A 458 -25.48 16.46 13.45
C TYR A 458 -26.55 15.84 14.38
N PRO A 459 -27.78 15.56 13.85
CA PRO A 459 -28.91 15.19 14.70
C PRO A 459 -28.83 13.78 15.30
N GLU A 460 -27.95 12.94 14.79
CA GLU A 460 -27.75 11.56 15.25
C GLU A 460 -26.46 11.42 16.04
N ASP A 461 -26.38 10.36 16.84
CA ASP A 461 -25.15 10.00 17.55
C ASP A 461 -24.06 9.59 16.57
N VAL A 462 -22.88 10.20 16.70
CA VAL A 462 -21.70 9.95 15.85
C VAL A 462 -20.48 9.70 16.72
N VAL A 463 -19.77 8.62 16.44
CA VAL A 463 -18.39 8.41 16.90
C VAL A 463 -17.44 8.50 15.71
N LEU A 464 -16.42 9.35 15.80
CA LEU A 464 -15.41 9.58 14.76
C LEU A 464 -14.01 9.24 15.29
N VAL A 465 -13.33 8.30 14.62
CA VAL A 465 -11.93 8.00 14.89
C VAL A 465 -11.06 8.61 13.81
N MET A 466 -10.12 9.47 14.20
CA MET A 466 -9.17 10.15 13.33
C MET A 466 -7.75 9.72 13.68
N TYR A 467 -6.92 9.38 12.71
CA TYR A 467 -5.54 8.94 12.93
C TYR A 467 -4.68 9.11 11.68
N GLY A 468 -3.36 9.29 11.88
CA GLY A 468 -2.40 9.21 10.79
C GLY A 468 -2.11 7.76 10.40
N ASP A 469 -1.97 7.49 9.11
CA ASP A 469 -1.74 6.14 8.59
C ASP A 469 -0.28 5.69 8.64
N HIS A 470 0.66 6.60 8.55
CA HIS A 470 2.11 6.40 8.68
C HIS A 470 2.85 7.74 8.80
N LEU A 471 4.14 7.70 9.13
CA LEU A 471 5.00 8.88 9.11
C LEU A 471 5.25 9.34 7.66
N PRO A 472 5.56 10.65 7.45
CA PRO A 472 5.90 11.18 6.13
C PRO A 472 7.20 10.59 5.55
N THR A 473 7.31 10.61 4.22
CA THR A 473 8.49 10.12 3.47
C THR A 473 9.64 11.13 3.54
N MET A 474 10.20 11.34 4.73
CA MET A 474 11.27 12.30 5.00
C MET A 474 12.62 11.64 5.31
N GLY A 475 12.72 10.31 5.19
CA GLY A 475 13.93 9.58 5.55
C GLY A 475 14.23 9.55 7.04
N LEU A 476 13.21 9.72 7.89
CA LEU A 476 13.37 9.73 9.35
C LEU A 476 13.97 8.41 9.86
N THR A 477 14.92 8.54 10.77
CA THR A 477 15.47 7.45 11.56
C THR A 477 14.90 7.47 12.98
N VAL A 478 15.11 6.41 13.74
CA VAL A 478 14.67 6.35 15.15
C VAL A 478 15.35 7.41 16.04
N GLU A 479 16.51 7.92 15.63
CA GLU A 479 17.23 8.96 16.36
C GLU A 479 16.66 10.37 16.09
N ASP A 480 15.92 10.54 14.99
CA ASP A 480 15.34 11.83 14.59
C ASP A 480 14.03 12.14 15.30
N VAL A 481 13.37 11.13 15.89
CA VAL A 481 12.09 11.29 16.56
C VAL A 481 12.20 11.15 18.08
N GLU A 482 11.47 11.96 18.83
CA GLU A 482 11.52 12.02 20.30
C GLU A 482 11.18 10.66 20.95
N ASN A 483 10.17 9.95 20.44
CA ASN A 483 9.73 8.65 20.95
C ASN A 483 10.60 7.46 20.49
N LYS A 484 11.58 7.69 19.62
CA LYS A 484 12.50 6.68 19.05
C LYS A 484 11.79 5.48 18.41
N TYR A 485 10.59 5.69 17.84
CA TYR A 485 9.79 4.65 17.23
C TYR A 485 9.05 5.17 15.99
N LEU A 486 9.33 4.59 14.82
CA LEU A 486 8.81 5.06 13.54
C LEU A 486 7.44 4.49 13.15
N PHE A 487 7.01 3.39 13.76
CA PHE A 487 5.74 2.73 13.45
C PHE A 487 4.60 3.22 14.35
N GLN A 488 4.49 4.53 14.50
CA GLN A 488 3.55 5.13 15.43
C GLN A 488 3.13 6.51 14.97
N THR A 489 1.83 6.73 14.95
CA THR A 489 1.16 8.02 14.83
C THR A 489 0.32 8.26 16.07
N GLU A 490 -0.64 9.16 16.02
CA GLU A 490 -1.56 9.47 17.09
C GLU A 490 -2.99 9.30 16.59
N TYR A 491 -3.93 9.02 17.52
CA TYR A 491 -5.35 8.98 17.21
C TYR A 491 -6.18 9.77 18.22
N VAL A 492 -7.35 10.21 17.75
CA VAL A 492 -8.44 10.75 18.56
C VAL A 492 -9.71 9.97 18.23
N MET A 493 -10.46 9.59 19.27
CA MET A 493 -11.83 9.09 19.15
C MET A 493 -12.75 10.18 19.71
N TRP A 494 -13.34 10.95 18.81
CA TRP A 494 -14.29 12.01 19.07
C TRP A 494 -15.73 11.48 19.02
N ASP A 495 -16.64 12.08 19.74
CA ASP A 495 -18.07 11.77 19.69
C ASP A 495 -18.92 13.00 20.06
N ASN A 496 -20.20 13.04 19.63
CA ASN A 496 -21.15 14.11 19.96
C ASN A 496 -22.15 13.71 21.05
N PHE A 497 -22.05 12.52 21.64
CA PHE A 497 -23.00 12.00 22.60
C PHE A 497 -22.42 11.68 24.01
N GLY A 498 -21.15 11.93 24.24
CA GLY A 498 -20.51 11.93 25.55
C GLY A 498 -19.95 10.58 26.01
N LEU A 499 -19.22 9.87 25.17
CA LEU A 499 -18.46 8.68 25.56
C LEU A 499 -17.43 9.00 26.64
N LYS A 500 -17.31 8.12 27.63
CA LYS A 500 -16.31 8.28 28.67
C LYS A 500 -14.92 8.31 28.10
N LYS A 501 -14.18 9.39 28.36
CA LYS A 501 -12.80 9.56 27.91
C LYS A 501 -11.88 8.45 28.41
N LYS A 502 -11.03 7.93 27.53
CA LYS A 502 -10.04 6.91 27.82
C LYS A 502 -8.71 7.26 27.13
N LYS A 503 -7.60 7.12 27.83
CA LYS A 503 -6.25 7.25 27.28
C LYS A 503 -5.67 5.85 27.15
N GLU A 504 -5.45 5.41 25.92
CA GLU A 504 -4.92 4.07 25.63
C GLU A 504 -4.14 4.06 24.32
N ASN A 505 -3.05 3.32 24.27
CA ASN A 505 -2.32 3.10 23.03
C ASN A 505 -2.86 1.84 22.33
N LEU A 506 -3.16 1.94 21.03
CA LEU A 506 -3.76 0.88 20.25
C LEU A 506 -2.95 0.63 18.98
N ALA A 507 -2.99 -0.60 18.48
CA ALA A 507 -2.55 -0.90 17.12
C ALA A 507 -3.72 -0.73 16.15
N ALA A 508 -3.43 -0.49 14.87
CA ALA A 508 -4.42 -0.29 13.83
C ALA A 508 -5.45 -1.43 13.78
N TYR A 509 -5.00 -2.67 13.87
CA TYR A 509 -5.87 -3.86 13.90
C TYR A 509 -6.73 -4.00 15.17
N GLN A 510 -6.54 -3.15 16.20
CA GLN A 510 -7.34 -3.19 17.43
C GLN A 510 -8.44 -2.12 17.46
N MET A 511 -8.33 -1.10 16.61
CA MET A 511 -9.15 0.10 16.72
C MET A 511 -10.64 -0.17 16.49
N ALA A 512 -11.00 -0.89 15.43
CA ALA A 512 -12.41 -1.18 15.16
C ALA A 512 -13.06 -1.96 16.32
N ALA A 513 -12.33 -2.92 16.89
CA ALA A 513 -12.81 -3.67 18.05
C ALA A 513 -13.02 -2.78 19.30
N GLU A 514 -12.10 -1.81 19.54
CA GLU A 514 -12.26 -0.84 20.65
C GLU A 514 -13.47 0.07 20.42
N VAL A 515 -13.67 0.59 19.22
CA VAL A 515 -14.84 1.42 18.90
C VAL A 515 -16.13 0.64 19.13
N MET A 516 -16.21 -0.57 18.59
CA MET A 516 -17.37 -1.46 18.74
C MET A 516 -17.66 -1.74 20.22
N ASP A 517 -16.64 -2.11 21.02
CA ASP A 517 -16.77 -2.33 22.46
C ASP A 517 -17.32 -1.08 23.18
N ARG A 518 -16.81 0.11 22.83
CA ARG A 518 -17.22 1.39 23.42
C ARG A 518 -18.68 1.74 23.16
N VAL A 519 -19.21 1.35 22.01
CA VAL A 519 -20.62 1.59 21.66
C VAL A 519 -21.52 0.37 21.96
N GLY A 520 -20.97 -0.67 22.59
CA GLY A 520 -21.70 -1.86 23.05
C GLY A 520 -22.00 -2.86 21.95
N ILE A 521 -21.13 -2.96 20.94
CA ILE A 521 -21.21 -3.95 19.85
C ILE A 521 -20.16 -5.03 20.11
N HIS A 522 -20.59 -6.28 20.23
CA HIS A 522 -19.76 -7.46 20.50
C HIS A 522 -20.01 -8.54 19.44
N GLU A 523 -19.71 -8.18 18.18
CA GLU A 523 -19.94 -9.01 16.99
C GLU A 523 -18.64 -9.22 16.19
N GLY A 524 -18.64 -10.22 15.31
CA GLY A 524 -17.48 -10.61 14.51
C GLY A 524 -16.43 -11.38 15.32
N ASN A 525 -15.79 -12.37 14.71
CA ASN A 525 -14.86 -13.25 15.41
C ASN A 525 -13.55 -12.53 15.76
N VAL A 526 -12.99 -11.78 14.81
CA VAL A 526 -11.74 -11.04 15.04
C VAL A 526 -11.96 -9.92 16.07
N PHE A 527 -13.08 -9.19 15.96
CA PHE A 527 -13.33 -8.05 16.86
C PHE A 527 -13.63 -8.51 18.28
N LYS A 528 -14.46 -9.55 18.46
CA LYS A 528 -14.67 -10.18 19.77
C LYS A 528 -13.37 -10.74 20.36
N TYR A 529 -12.53 -11.34 19.53
CA TYR A 529 -11.24 -11.82 19.96
C TYR A 529 -10.38 -10.68 20.56
N HIS A 530 -10.30 -9.53 19.89
CA HIS A 530 -9.59 -8.36 20.42
C HIS A 530 -10.19 -7.87 21.74
N GLN A 531 -11.51 -7.74 21.80
CA GLN A 531 -12.21 -7.30 23.00
C GLN A 531 -11.94 -8.22 24.21
N ALA A 532 -11.92 -9.55 24.00
CA ALA A 532 -11.73 -10.53 25.05
C ALA A 532 -10.25 -10.75 25.41
N ARG A 533 -9.31 -10.64 24.46
CA ARG A 533 -7.98 -11.27 24.59
C ARG A 533 -6.80 -10.32 24.47
N ARG A 534 -6.93 -9.06 24.02
CA ARG A 534 -5.80 -8.15 23.72
C ARG A 534 -4.76 -8.01 24.85
N ASN A 535 -5.15 -8.23 26.11
CA ASN A 535 -4.27 -8.13 27.28
C ASN A 535 -3.74 -9.47 27.79
N THR A 536 -3.87 -10.56 27.02
CA THR A 536 -3.44 -11.91 27.44
C THR A 536 -2.10 -12.30 26.84
N LYS A 537 -1.41 -13.26 27.47
CA LYS A 537 -0.06 -13.68 27.04
C LYS A 537 -0.03 -14.31 25.64
N ASN A 538 -1.08 -15.05 25.26
CA ASN A 538 -1.13 -15.77 23.99
C ASN A 538 -1.77 -14.95 22.87
N TYR A 539 -2.10 -13.68 23.12
CA TYR A 539 -2.83 -12.84 22.21
C TYR A 539 -2.30 -12.87 20.76
N GLN A 540 -1.00 -12.67 20.57
CA GLN A 540 -0.41 -12.62 19.22
C GLN A 540 -0.42 -14.00 18.53
N VAL A 541 -0.19 -15.09 19.28
CA VAL A 541 -0.15 -16.46 18.72
C VAL A 541 -1.54 -16.93 18.32
N ASP A 542 -2.53 -16.65 19.15
CA ASP A 542 -3.92 -17.01 18.89
C ASP A 542 -4.49 -16.15 17.74
N LEU A 543 -4.11 -14.85 17.65
CA LEU A 543 -4.49 -13.97 16.54
C LEU A 543 -3.91 -14.46 15.20
N GLU A 544 -2.64 -14.87 15.17
CA GLU A 544 -2.02 -15.47 13.98
C GLU A 544 -2.81 -16.68 13.49
N THR A 545 -3.21 -17.55 14.43
CA THR A 545 -3.95 -18.77 14.13
C THR A 545 -5.36 -18.48 13.62
N LEU A 546 -6.07 -17.55 14.26
CA LEU A 546 -7.39 -17.10 13.82
C LEU A 546 -7.33 -16.46 12.44
N GLN A 547 -6.42 -15.52 12.25
CA GLN A 547 -6.23 -14.81 10.97
C GLN A 547 -5.84 -15.77 9.84
N TYR A 548 -4.97 -16.75 10.12
CA TYR A 548 -4.65 -17.81 9.16
C TYR A 548 -5.90 -18.61 8.77
N ASP A 549 -6.74 -19.00 9.75
CA ASP A 549 -7.97 -19.75 9.48
C ASP A 549 -8.92 -18.97 8.54
N LEU A 550 -9.10 -17.69 8.80
CA LEU A 550 -10.01 -16.83 8.06
C LEU A 550 -9.58 -16.54 6.62
N LEU A 551 -8.26 -16.46 6.35
CA LEU A 551 -7.75 -16.02 5.04
C LEU A 551 -7.19 -17.16 4.18
N TYR A 552 -6.50 -18.12 4.79
CA TYR A 552 -5.72 -19.16 4.09
C TYR A 552 -6.06 -20.58 4.54
N GLY A 553 -6.70 -20.70 5.70
CA GLY A 553 -6.98 -21.97 6.36
C GLY A 553 -8.21 -22.69 5.80
N LYS A 554 -8.78 -23.53 6.65
CA LYS A 554 -9.98 -24.31 6.34
C LYS A 554 -11.25 -23.64 6.83
N GLN A 555 -11.18 -22.41 7.28
CA GLN A 555 -12.31 -21.62 7.78
C GLN A 555 -13.14 -22.36 8.84
N TYR A 556 -12.45 -23.02 9.77
CA TYR A 556 -13.09 -23.74 10.87
C TYR A 556 -13.95 -22.84 11.77
N THR A 557 -13.62 -21.54 11.80
CA THR A 557 -14.42 -20.48 12.43
C THR A 557 -15.83 -20.42 11.84
N TYR A 558 -15.99 -20.73 10.56
CA TYR A 558 -17.26 -20.70 9.83
C TYR A 558 -17.71 -22.11 9.37
N ASP A 559 -17.30 -23.15 10.12
CA ASP A 559 -17.62 -24.54 9.81
C ASP A 559 -17.19 -25.02 8.41
N GLY A 560 -16.22 -24.33 7.80
CA GLY A 560 -15.54 -24.71 6.56
C GLY A 560 -15.99 -23.95 5.30
N GLU A 561 -16.86 -22.96 5.42
CA GLU A 561 -17.33 -22.15 4.30
C GLU A 561 -17.25 -20.64 4.63
N ASN A 562 -16.72 -19.84 3.71
CA ASN A 562 -16.69 -18.39 3.85
C ASN A 562 -18.11 -17.81 3.73
N PRO A 563 -18.66 -17.17 4.79
CA PRO A 563 -20.02 -16.65 4.76
C PRO A 563 -20.14 -15.30 4.03
N PHE A 564 -19.02 -14.67 3.66
CA PHE A 564 -19.02 -13.33 3.12
C PHE A 564 -19.04 -13.35 1.59
N GLU A 565 -20.06 -12.74 1.01
CA GLU A 565 -20.18 -12.57 -0.43
C GLU A 565 -19.72 -11.18 -0.86
N ARG A 566 -19.07 -11.10 -2.01
CA ARG A 566 -18.67 -9.83 -2.62
C ARG A 566 -19.90 -8.94 -2.84
N THR A 567 -19.85 -7.69 -2.36
CA THR A 567 -20.97 -6.75 -2.53
C THR A 567 -21.10 -6.25 -3.98
N LYS A 568 -22.29 -5.81 -4.32
CA LYS A 568 -22.56 -5.03 -5.56
C LYS A 568 -22.31 -3.55 -5.32
N MET A 569 -21.12 -3.22 -4.80
CA MET A 569 -20.75 -1.86 -4.41
C MET A 569 -21.04 -0.87 -5.53
N ARG A 570 -21.77 0.20 -5.18
CA ARG A 570 -22.02 1.34 -6.08
C ARG A 570 -20.90 2.36 -5.98
N MET A 571 -20.52 2.95 -7.11
CA MET A 571 -19.62 4.09 -7.14
C MET A 571 -20.42 5.38 -6.94
N GLY A 572 -19.99 6.22 -5.97
CA GLY A 572 -20.75 7.38 -5.53
C GLY A 572 -21.97 7.05 -4.67
N ILE A 573 -22.57 8.05 -4.03
CA ILE A 573 -23.74 7.90 -3.15
C ILE A 573 -25.04 7.90 -3.96
N TYR A 574 -25.14 8.71 -4.99
CA TYR A 574 -26.32 8.84 -5.83
C TYR A 574 -26.04 8.40 -7.25
N ASP A 575 -27.06 7.85 -7.91
CA ASP A 575 -26.97 7.47 -9.31
C ASP A 575 -26.89 8.72 -10.21
N THR A 576 -26.04 8.63 -11.23
CA THR A 576 -26.02 9.62 -12.31
C THR A 576 -27.15 9.30 -13.27
N THR A 577 -28.06 10.27 -13.52
CA THR A 577 -29.15 10.10 -14.48
C THR A 577 -28.90 10.93 -15.73
N LEU A 578 -29.49 10.49 -16.85
CA LEU A 578 -29.59 11.25 -18.08
C LEU A 578 -31.08 11.47 -18.35
N ASP A 579 -31.51 12.73 -18.37
CA ASP A 579 -32.93 13.09 -18.52
C ASP A 579 -33.24 13.52 -19.95
N SER A 580 -32.36 14.30 -20.59
CA SER A 580 -32.58 14.74 -21.96
C SER A 580 -31.29 15.16 -22.68
N ILE A 581 -31.34 15.12 -24.01
CA ILE A 581 -30.33 15.65 -24.91
C ILE A 581 -30.97 16.75 -25.74
N GLN A 582 -30.36 17.95 -25.81
CA GLN A 582 -30.86 19.10 -26.55
C GLN A 582 -29.83 19.57 -27.57
N VAL A 583 -30.24 19.73 -28.82
CA VAL A 583 -29.38 20.27 -29.88
C VAL A 583 -29.14 21.76 -29.62
N VAL A 584 -27.87 22.15 -29.59
CA VAL A 584 -27.44 23.56 -29.46
C VAL A 584 -27.02 24.12 -30.81
N SER A 585 -26.24 23.35 -31.59
CA SER A 585 -25.78 23.68 -32.91
C SER A 585 -25.66 22.42 -33.75
N GLU A 586 -26.45 22.36 -34.83
CA GLU A 586 -26.36 21.26 -35.81
C GLU A 586 -25.06 21.35 -36.63
N THR A 587 -24.59 22.55 -36.93
CA THR A 587 -23.38 22.79 -37.74
C THR A 587 -22.10 22.42 -37.00
N ASP A 588 -22.08 22.64 -35.69
CA ASP A 588 -20.90 22.37 -34.84
C ASP A 588 -21.07 21.08 -34.04
N HIS A 589 -22.14 20.30 -34.28
CA HIS A 589 -22.48 19.08 -33.56
C HIS A 589 -22.33 19.25 -32.03
N THR A 590 -22.99 20.29 -31.49
CA THR A 590 -22.95 20.63 -30.07
C THR A 590 -24.29 20.35 -29.43
N TYR A 591 -24.28 19.62 -28.32
CA TYR A 591 -25.47 19.20 -27.61
C TYR A 591 -25.33 19.47 -26.10
N TYR A 592 -26.44 19.81 -25.45
CA TYR A 592 -26.58 19.83 -24.00
C TYR A 592 -27.13 18.49 -23.54
N ILE A 593 -26.43 17.91 -22.57
CA ILE A 593 -26.89 16.72 -21.80
C ILE A 593 -27.42 17.23 -20.47
N GLN A 594 -28.70 16.96 -20.19
CA GLN A 594 -29.30 17.26 -18.89
C GLN A 594 -29.54 15.97 -18.12
N GLY A 595 -29.32 16.02 -16.82
CA GLY A 595 -29.44 14.90 -15.91
C GLY A 595 -29.16 15.31 -14.48
N THR A 596 -28.71 14.37 -13.64
CA THR A 596 -28.38 14.63 -12.25
C THR A 596 -27.04 13.98 -11.87
N ASN A 597 -26.41 14.55 -10.84
CA ASN A 597 -25.18 14.04 -10.21
C ASN A 597 -23.97 13.94 -11.19
N PHE A 598 -23.90 14.84 -12.16
CA PHE A 598 -22.69 14.99 -12.97
C PHE A 598 -21.56 15.58 -12.11
N THR A 599 -20.34 15.16 -12.41
CA THR A 599 -19.10 15.65 -11.80
C THR A 599 -18.14 16.16 -12.88
N PRO A 600 -17.07 16.89 -12.51
CA PRO A 600 -16.04 17.29 -13.46
C PRO A 600 -15.42 16.13 -14.26
N SER A 601 -15.43 14.93 -13.70
CA SER A 601 -14.95 13.69 -14.33
C SER A 601 -15.99 12.97 -15.19
N SER A 602 -17.21 13.47 -15.29
CA SER A 602 -18.27 12.86 -16.10
C SER A 602 -17.93 12.89 -17.59
N GLN A 603 -18.11 11.75 -18.26
CA GLN A 603 -17.88 11.59 -19.68
C GLN A 603 -19.10 10.94 -20.35
N VAL A 604 -19.40 11.36 -21.57
CA VAL A 604 -20.54 10.85 -22.33
C VAL A 604 -20.07 9.83 -23.37
N LYS A 605 -20.74 8.67 -23.38
CA LYS A 605 -20.53 7.61 -24.36
C LYS A 605 -21.86 7.22 -24.97
N ILE A 606 -21.99 7.30 -26.30
CA ILE A 606 -23.21 6.98 -27.03
C ILE A 606 -22.88 5.93 -28.09
N ASN A 607 -23.65 4.83 -28.14
CA ASN A 607 -23.45 3.72 -29.09
C ASN A 607 -22.00 3.15 -29.12
N GLY A 608 -21.30 3.22 -27.98
CA GLY A 608 -19.94 2.72 -27.86
C GLY A 608 -18.84 3.73 -28.21
N GLU A 609 -19.19 4.93 -28.67
CA GLU A 609 -18.26 6.02 -28.99
C GLU A 609 -18.22 7.09 -27.90
N TRP A 610 -17.00 7.58 -27.58
CA TRP A 610 -16.80 8.67 -26.64
C TRP A 610 -16.96 10.02 -27.33
N TYR A 611 -17.58 10.98 -26.61
CA TYR A 611 -17.75 12.36 -27.02
C TYR A 611 -16.88 13.29 -26.18
N ASP A 612 -16.35 14.34 -26.79
CA ASP A 612 -15.68 15.40 -26.05
C ASP A 612 -16.69 16.04 -25.11
N THR A 613 -16.49 15.85 -23.81
CA THR A 613 -17.45 16.22 -22.78
C THR A 613 -16.90 17.37 -21.94
N VAL A 614 -17.69 18.42 -21.77
CA VAL A 614 -17.39 19.55 -20.89
C VAL A 614 -18.41 19.58 -19.77
N TYR A 615 -17.93 19.50 -18.54
CA TYR A 615 -18.75 19.66 -17.33
C TYR A 615 -19.14 21.14 -17.17
N VAL A 616 -20.42 21.42 -16.97
CA VAL A 616 -20.95 22.76 -16.70
C VAL A 616 -21.37 22.89 -15.24
N ASN A 617 -22.17 21.95 -14.76
CA ASN A 617 -22.65 21.87 -13.37
C ASN A 617 -23.25 20.46 -13.11
N PRO A 618 -23.67 20.14 -11.89
CA PRO A 618 -24.18 18.80 -11.56
C PRO A 618 -25.40 18.33 -12.35
N THR A 619 -26.04 19.20 -13.11
CA THR A 619 -27.22 18.86 -13.93
C THR A 619 -27.02 19.05 -15.42
N LYS A 620 -25.81 19.49 -15.85
CA LYS A 620 -25.58 19.86 -17.25
C LYS A 620 -24.15 19.54 -17.71
N LEU A 621 -24.07 18.81 -18.83
CA LEU A 621 -22.84 18.64 -19.61
C LEU A 621 -23.03 19.24 -21.02
N ILE A 622 -21.91 19.55 -21.67
CA ILE A 622 -21.87 19.88 -23.11
C ILE A 622 -21.05 18.78 -23.79
N ILE A 623 -21.55 18.27 -24.91
CA ILE A 623 -20.78 17.38 -25.78
C ILE A 623 -20.62 17.99 -27.17
N THR A 624 -19.47 17.69 -27.80
CA THR A 624 -19.13 18.19 -29.14
C THR A 624 -18.48 17.10 -29.99
N GLY A 625 -18.48 17.31 -31.32
CA GLY A 625 -17.57 16.62 -32.22
C GLY A 625 -18.17 15.61 -33.19
N LYS A 626 -19.41 15.16 -33.00
CA LYS A 626 -20.04 14.18 -33.91
C LYS A 626 -21.55 14.40 -34.00
N GLU A 627 -22.11 14.14 -35.20
CA GLU A 627 -23.54 14.10 -35.40
C GLU A 627 -24.14 12.96 -34.57
N LEU A 628 -25.20 13.21 -33.84
CA LEU A 628 -25.98 12.19 -33.17
C LEU A 628 -26.97 11.64 -34.19
N ASP A 629 -26.80 10.38 -34.59
CA ASP A 629 -27.82 9.67 -35.34
C ASP A 629 -29.11 9.65 -34.50
N ASP A 630 -30.28 9.80 -35.14
CA ASP A 630 -31.60 9.92 -34.52
C ASP A 630 -31.79 8.95 -33.31
N PHE A 631 -32.18 9.51 -32.17
CA PHE A 631 -32.57 8.79 -30.96
C PHE A 631 -33.98 8.23 -31.06
#